data_e0c40777058deecf18e97a1a185b6f94
#
_entry.id   e0c40777058deecf18e97a1a185b6f94
#
_cell.length_a   1.000
_cell.length_b   1.000
_cell.length_c   1.000
_cell.angle_alpha   90.00
_cell.angle_beta   90.00
_cell.angle_gamma   90.00
#
_symmetry.space_group_name_H-M   'P 1'
#
loop_
_entity.id
_entity.type
_entity.pdbx_description
1 polymer ?
#
loop_
_entity_poly.entity_id
_entity_poly.type
_entity_poly.pdbx_seq_one_letter_code
_entity_poly.pdbx_strand_id
1 'polypeptide(L)'
;MPTISVYDMTGKQTGTMELNADIFGIEPNVAVMHSAVINYLANQRQGTQSTKTRSEVSGGGKKPWRQKGTGHARQGSTRSPQWTHGGIALGPKPRSYRFALPKKVRRLALKSAFSSKVMADEMLVLESLSLDEIKTKTMVNLFSALKADKKVLLVLPEKDEKVILSTRNIPGVKTALVNTLNVYDILNCDKFIVVKDAVAQLEEVYK
;
A
#
# COMPACT_ATOMS: atom_id res chain seq x y z
N MET A 1 -27.99 -4.22 10.42
CA MET A 1 -27.11 -3.38 9.59
C MET A 1 -26.12 -2.70 10.52
N PRO A 2 -24.83 -2.63 10.20
CA PRO A 2 -23.88 -1.88 11.02
C PRO A 2 -24.23 -0.39 10.97
N THR A 3 -24.17 0.28 12.12
CA THR A 3 -24.41 1.72 12.25
C THR A 3 -23.12 2.42 12.60
N ILE A 4 -22.89 3.62 12.05
CA ILE A 4 -21.70 4.41 12.29
C ILE A 4 -22.06 5.84 12.66
N SER A 5 -21.25 6.47 13.52
CA SER A 5 -21.43 7.86 13.91
C SER A 5 -20.95 8.81 12.82
N VAL A 6 -21.72 9.85 12.55
CA VAL A 6 -21.39 10.93 11.62
C VAL A 6 -20.94 12.15 12.40
N TYR A 7 -19.85 12.76 11.97
CA TYR A 7 -19.22 13.92 12.63
C TYR A 7 -19.18 15.12 11.70
N ASP A 8 -19.20 16.30 12.26
CA ASP A 8 -18.92 17.54 11.56
C ASP A 8 -17.42 17.87 11.54
N MET A 9 -17.04 18.96 10.91
CA MET A 9 -15.64 19.43 10.88
C MET A 9 -15.12 19.90 12.25
N THR A 10 -15.97 20.09 13.26
CA THR A 10 -15.59 20.46 14.62
C THR A 10 -15.37 19.24 15.53
N GLY A 11 -15.63 18.04 15.03
CA GLY A 11 -15.54 16.77 15.79
C GLY A 11 -16.77 16.48 16.63
N LYS A 12 -17.87 17.22 16.45
CA LYS A 12 -19.15 16.91 17.11
C LYS A 12 -19.92 15.87 16.32
N GLN A 13 -20.50 14.93 17.02
CA GLN A 13 -21.38 13.94 16.42
C GLN A 13 -22.71 14.62 16.02
N THR A 14 -23.03 14.57 14.73
CA THR A 14 -24.29 15.16 14.16
C THR A 14 -25.39 14.12 14.01
N GLY A 15 -25.02 12.83 13.91
CA GLY A 15 -26.01 11.77 13.74
C GLY A 15 -25.39 10.38 13.65
N THR A 16 -26.19 9.44 13.17
CA THR A 16 -25.76 8.07 12.86
C THR A 16 -26.21 7.72 11.44
N MET A 17 -25.42 6.91 10.74
CA MET A 17 -25.70 6.42 9.39
C MET A 17 -25.73 4.89 9.40
N GLU A 18 -26.69 4.30 8.71
CA GLU A 18 -26.72 2.87 8.46
C GLU A 18 -25.87 2.52 7.26
N LEU A 19 -25.05 1.48 7.35
CA LEU A 19 -24.19 0.99 6.30
C LEU A 19 -24.74 -0.31 5.69
N ASN A 20 -24.50 -0.53 4.41
CA ASN A 20 -24.88 -1.75 3.73
C ASN A 20 -24.16 -2.97 4.33
N ALA A 21 -24.91 -3.95 4.82
CA ALA A 21 -24.37 -5.16 5.44
C ALA A 21 -23.55 -6.04 4.47
N ASP A 22 -23.87 -6.04 3.16
CA ASP A 22 -23.15 -6.82 2.15
C ASP A 22 -21.75 -6.28 1.85
N ILE A 23 -21.42 -5.08 2.33
CA ILE A 23 -20.13 -4.44 2.10
C ILE A 23 -19.37 -4.25 3.42
N PHE A 24 -20.06 -3.77 4.45
CA PHE A 24 -19.46 -3.38 5.73
C PHE A 24 -19.78 -4.35 6.88
N GLY A 25 -20.64 -5.35 6.66
CA GLY A 25 -21.09 -6.29 7.67
C GLY A 25 -20.68 -7.74 7.44
N ILE A 26 -19.79 -8.01 6.49
CA ILE A 26 -19.32 -9.37 6.23
C ILE A 26 -18.27 -9.81 7.25
N GLU A 27 -18.16 -11.10 7.50
CA GLU A 27 -17.09 -11.67 8.31
C GLU A 27 -15.73 -11.47 7.59
N PRO A 28 -14.73 -10.80 8.24
CA PRO A 28 -13.46 -10.50 7.60
C PRO A 28 -12.63 -11.75 7.30
N ASN A 29 -12.29 -11.96 6.03
CA ASN A 29 -11.43 -13.06 5.61
C ASN A 29 -9.97 -12.64 5.60
N VAL A 30 -9.24 -12.98 6.68
CA VAL A 30 -7.83 -12.60 6.90
C VAL A 30 -6.91 -13.14 5.80
N ALA A 31 -7.11 -14.37 5.33
CA ALA A 31 -6.25 -14.97 4.30
C ALA A 31 -6.36 -14.24 2.96
N VAL A 32 -7.57 -13.80 2.59
CA VAL A 32 -7.80 -13.05 1.35
C VAL A 32 -7.24 -11.63 1.45
N MET A 33 -7.40 -10.96 2.60
CA MET A 33 -6.80 -9.64 2.86
C MET A 33 -5.27 -9.72 2.79
N HIS A 34 -4.65 -10.70 3.43
CA HIS A 34 -3.20 -10.92 3.38
C HIS A 34 -2.70 -11.14 1.95
N SER A 35 -3.39 -11.98 1.16
CA SER A 35 -3.06 -12.21 -0.25
C SER A 35 -3.12 -10.92 -1.08
N ALA A 36 -4.10 -10.04 -0.81
CA ALA A 36 -4.23 -8.75 -1.48
C ALA A 36 -3.09 -7.79 -1.09
N VAL A 37 -2.68 -7.76 0.18
CA VAL A 37 -1.53 -6.97 0.65
C VAL A 37 -0.24 -7.42 0.00
N ILE A 38 0.05 -8.75 -0.02
CA ILE A 38 1.24 -9.29 -0.69
C ILE A 38 1.24 -8.93 -2.18
N ASN A 39 0.09 -9.07 -2.86
CA ASN A 39 -0.06 -8.71 -4.26
C ASN A 39 0.25 -7.23 -4.49
N TYR A 40 -0.31 -6.33 -3.68
CA TYR A 40 -0.08 -4.90 -3.77
C TYR A 40 1.40 -4.55 -3.62
N LEU A 41 2.05 -5.06 -2.57
CA LEU A 41 3.48 -4.80 -2.31
C LEU A 41 4.40 -5.42 -3.39
N ALA A 42 4.10 -6.63 -3.86
CA ALA A 42 4.86 -7.27 -4.93
C ALA A 42 4.76 -6.50 -6.25
N ASN A 43 3.57 -5.97 -6.57
CA ASN A 43 3.34 -5.21 -7.79
C ASN A 43 4.04 -3.82 -7.80
N GLN A 44 4.41 -3.30 -6.62
CA GLN A 44 5.20 -2.06 -6.49
C GLN A 44 6.70 -2.27 -6.70
N ARG A 45 7.18 -3.51 -6.59
CA ARG A 45 8.62 -3.81 -6.75
C ARG A 45 9.03 -3.62 -8.21
N GLN A 46 10.05 -2.81 -8.44
CA GLN A 46 10.60 -2.54 -9.78
C GLN A 46 11.37 -3.74 -10.35
N GLY A 47 12.13 -4.46 -9.52
CA GLY A 47 12.82 -5.68 -9.89
C GLY A 47 14.04 -5.48 -10.82
N THR A 48 14.69 -4.33 -10.77
CA THR A 48 15.82 -3.96 -11.65
C THR A 48 17.20 -4.37 -11.13
N GLN A 49 17.26 -5.03 -9.97
CA GLN A 49 18.52 -5.52 -9.41
C GLN A 49 19.20 -6.49 -10.38
N SER A 50 20.49 -6.28 -10.65
CA SER A 50 21.28 -7.10 -11.56
C SER A 50 22.69 -7.26 -11.06
N THR A 51 23.24 -8.44 -11.25
CA THR A 51 24.66 -8.76 -10.99
C THR A 51 25.27 -9.36 -12.23
N LYS A 52 26.58 -9.13 -12.44
CA LYS A 52 27.31 -9.75 -13.54
C LYS A 52 27.75 -11.16 -13.19
N THR A 53 27.35 -12.11 -14.01
CA THR A 53 27.85 -13.49 -13.95
C THR A 53 29.26 -13.56 -14.50
N ARG A 54 29.94 -14.67 -14.30
CA ARG A 54 31.28 -14.95 -14.81
C ARG A 54 31.43 -14.71 -16.32
N SER A 55 30.41 -14.93 -17.11
CA SER A 55 30.41 -14.70 -18.56
C SER A 55 30.28 -13.23 -18.94
N GLU A 56 29.62 -12.44 -18.07
CA GLU A 56 29.33 -11.01 -18.32
C GLU A 56 30.44 -10.06 -17.83
N VAL A 57 31.33 -10.57 -16.94
CA VAL A 57 32.49 -9.79 -16.47
C VAL A 57 33.53 -9.70 -17.56
N SER A 58 34.12 -8.52 -17.76
CA SER A 58 35.20 -8.30 -18.72
C SER A 58 36.50 -8.97 -18.28
N GLY A 59 37.33 -9.44 -19.21
CA GLY A 59 38.64 -10.03 -18.95
C GLY A 59 38.67 -11.57 -18.98
N GLY A 60 39.73 -12.20 -18.49
CA GLY A 60 39.85 -13.62 -18.17
C GLY A 60 39.75 -14.59 -19.35
N GLY A 61 40.02 -14.19 -20.57
CA GLY A 61 39.98 -15.07 -21.76
C GLY A 61 41.09 -16.13 -21.81
N LYS A 62 42.22 -15.87 -21.16
CA LYS A 62 43.36 -16.80 -21.07
C LYS A 62 43.35 -17.56 -19.74
N LYS A 63 43.69 -18.88 -19.76
CA LYS A 63 43.92 -19.64 -18.56
C LYS A 63 45.11 -19.07 -17.77
N PRO A 64 45.01 -18.81 -16.45
CA PRO A 64 46.03 -18.14 -15.65
C PRO A 64 47.37 -18.85 -15.67
N TRP A 65 47.36 -20.19 -15.59
CA TRP A 65 48.57 -21.07 -15.64
C TRP A 65 48.21 -22.45 -16.17
N ARG A 66 49.25 -23.24 -16.48
CA ARG A 66 49.12 -24.63 -16.97
C ARG A 66 48.47 -25.53 -15.89
N GLN A 67 47.86 -26.63 -16.32
CA GLN A 67 47.07 -27.53 -15.50
C GLN A 67 47.83 -28.21 -14.34
N LYS A 68 49.13 -28.50 -14.55
CA LYS A 68 50.04 -29.20 -13.61
C LYS A 68 51.43 -28.56 -13.62
N GLY A 69 52.23 -28.79 -12.56
CA GLY A 69 53.64 -28.38 -12.49
C GLY A 69 53.84 -26.89 -12.09
N THR A 70 52.88 -26.22 -11.46
CA THR A 70 53.01 -24.84 -10.98
C THR A 70 52.96 -24.71 -9.47
N GLY A 71 52.62 -25.79 -8.71
CA GLY A 71 52.40 -25.73 -7.28
C GLY A 71 51.11 -24.97 -6.85
N HIS A 72 50.39 -24.35 -7.77
CA HIS A 72 49.19 -23.60 -7.53
C HIS A 72 47.92 -24.46 -7.72
N ALA A 73 46.83 -24.05 -7.08
CA ALA A 73 45.51 -24.63 -7.29
C ALA A 73 45.07 -24.47 -8.77
N ARG A 74 44.38 -25.46 -9.31
CA ARG A 74 43.94 -25.46 -10.69
C ARG A 74 42.91 -24.35 -10.95
N GLN A 75 43.18 -23.47 -11.90
CA GLN A 75 42.31 -22.37 -12.27
C GLN A 75 42.02 -22.35 -13.75
N GLY A 76 40.77 -22.11 -14.14
CA GLY A 76 40.35 -21.99 -15.55
C GLY A 76 40.22 -20.56 -16.04
N SER A 77 39.87 -19.64 -15.17
CA SER A 77 39.64 -18.24 -15.51
C SER A 77 39.73 -17.36 -14.27
N THR A 78 40.27 -16.15 -14.41
CA THR A 78 40.31 -15.10 -13.40
C THR A 78 38.94 -14.47 -13.13
N ARG A 79 37.93 -14.71 -13.97
CA ARG A 79 36.54 -14.25 -13.79
C ARG A 79 35.70 -15.16 -12.94
N SER A 80 36.25 -16.29 -12.45
CA SER A 80 35.52 -17.22 -11.59
C SER A 80 35.15 -16.56 -10.25
N PRO A 81 34.02 -16.95 -9.60
CA PRO A 81 33.52 -16.28 -8.39
C PRO A 81 34.48 -16.22 -7.21
N GLN A 82 35.42 -17.16 -7.13
CA GLN A 82 36.43 -17.20 -6.08
C GLN A 82 37.55 -16.16 -6.24
N TRP A 83 37.63 -15.50 -7.40
CA TRP A 83 38.60 -14.44 -7.66
C TRP A 83 38.08 -13.08 -7.28
N THR A 84 38.94 -12.23 -6.76
CA THR A 84 38.64 -10.80 -6.58
C THR A 84 38.29 -10.18 -7.95
N HIS A 85 37.18 -9.43 -8.00
CA HIS A 85 36.60 -8.90 -9.23
C HIS A 85 36.04 -9.95 -10.21
N GLY A 86 35.90 -11.22 -9.79
CA GLY A 86 35.20 -12.25 -10.56
C GLY A 86 33.67 -12.03 -10.60
N GLY A 87 32.99 -12.85 -11.40
CA GLY A 87 31.52 -12.80 -11.47
C GLY A 87 30.82 -13.41 -10.26
N ILE A 88 29.59 -13.03 -10.04
CA ILE A 88 28.74 -13.57 -8.97
C ILE A 88 28.05 -14.84 -9.47
N ALA A 89 28.14 -15.96 -8.69
CA ALA A 89 27.58 -17.23 -9.12
C ALA A 89 26.05 -17.28 -9.05
N LEU A 90 25.44 -16.84 -7.92
CA LEU A 90 24.01 -16.89 -7.63
C LEU A 90 23.46 -15.50 -7.30
N GLY A 91 23.79 -14.52 -8.13
CA GLY A 91 23.34 -13.16 -7.93
C GLY A 91 21.93 -12.88 -8.50
N PRO A 92 21.29 -11.83 -8.03
CA PRO A 92 19.99 -11.44 -8.54
C PRO A 92 20.05 -11.00 -10.01
N LYS A 93 19.05 -11.36 -10.77
CA LYS A 93 18.80 -10.89 -12.14
C LYS A 93 17.51 -10.09 -12.20
N PRO A 94 17.37 -9.15 -13.13
CA PRO A 94 16.13 -8.42 -13.32
C PRO A 94 14.95 -9.37 -13.55
N ARG A 95 13.89 -9.19 -12.78
CA ARG A 95 12.66 -9.97 -12.94
C ARG A 95 11.43 -9.17 -12.56
N SER A 96 10.29 -9.51 -13.12
CA SER A 96 9.01 -8.99 -12.67
C SER A 96 8.52 -9.76 -11.44
N TYR A 97 8.05 -9.01 -10.44
CA TYR A 97 7.39 -9.57 -9.25
C TYR A 97 5.87 -9.48 -9.33
N ARG A 98 5.35 -8.96 -10.45
CA ARG A 98 3.92 -8.73 -10.64
C ARG A 98 3.16 -10.04 -10.81
N PHE A 99 2.04 -10.13 -10.12
CA PHE A 99 1.04 -11.17 -10.33
C PHE A 99 -0.36 -10.60 -10.15
N ALA A 100 -1.37 -11.25 -10.73
CA ALA A 100 -2.75 -10.79 -10.69
C ALA A 100 -3.59 -11.70 -9.76
N LEU A 101 -4.51 -11.06 -9.03
CA LEU A 101 -5.56 -11.77 -8.29
C LEU A 101 -6.87 -11.71 -9.06
N PRO A 102 -7.71 -12.77 -9.01
CA PRO A 102 -9.05 -12.76 -9.58
C PRO A 102 -9.90 -11.59 -9.06
N LYS A 103 -10.76 -11.03 -9.92
CA LYS A 103 -11.62 -9.88 -9.54
C LYS A 103 -12.48 -10.16 -8.31
N LYS A 104 -13.07 -11.37 -8.21
CA LYS A 104 -13.88 -11.78 -7.04
C LYS A 104 -13.08 -11.76 -5.74
N VAL A 105 -11.83 -12.24 -5.76
CA VAL A 105 -10.93 -12.25 -4.59
C VAL A 105 -10.58 -10.83 -4.17
N ARG A 106 -10.27 -9.93 -5.11
CA ARG A 106 -9.98 -8.51 -4.82
C ARG A 106 -11.17 -7.78 -4.20
N ARG A 107 -12.40 -8.03 -4.71
CA ARG A 107 -13.63 -7.46 -4.14
C ARG A 107 -13.88 -7.97 -2.72
N LEU A 108 -13.74 -9.28 -2.51
CA LEU A 108 -13.89 -9.88 -1.17
C LEU A 108 -12.85 -9.31 -0.18
N ALA A 109 -11.59 -9.11 -0.62
CA ALA A 109 -10.55 -8.52 0.22
C ALA A 109 -10.90 -7.09 0.65
N LEU A 110 -11.42 -6.25 -0.25
CA LEU A 110 -11.85 -4.88 0.05
C LEU A 110 -13.03 -4.85 1.01
N LYS A 111 -14.08 -5.64 0.73
CA LYS A 111 -15.25 -5.77 1.62
C LYS A 111 -14.82 -6.25 3.01
N SER A 112 -13.93 -7.24 3.10
CA SER A 112 -13.37 -7.72 4.37
C SER A 112 -12.58 -6.64 5.11
N ALA A 113 -11.81 -5.82 4.40
CA ALA A 113 -11.06 -4.71 5.00
C ALA A 113 -11.99 -3.61 5.54
N PHE A 114 -13.05 -3.25 4.82
CA PHE A 114 -14.06 -2.31 5.31
C PHE A 114 -14.75 -2.83 6.56
N SER A 115 -15.23 -4.08 6.52
CA SER A 115 -15.90 -4.69 7.65
C SER A 115 -14.99 -4.77 8.88
N SER A 116 -13.70 -5.08 8.72
CA SER A 116 -12.76 -5.12 9.84
C SER A 116 -12.59 -3.74 10.50
N LYS A 117 -12.59 -2.64 9.71
CA LYS A 117 -12.51 -1.27 10.24
C LYS A 117 -13.77 -0.84 10.98
N VAL A 118 -14.94 -1.25 10.50
CA VAL A 118 -16.21 -1.00 11.20
C VAL A 118 -16.27 -1.78 12.50
N MET A 119 -15.91 -3.07 12.51
CA MET A 119 -15.90 -3.92 13.72
C MET A 119 -14.92 -3.44 14.80
N ALA A 120 -13.82 -2.78 14.39
CA ALA A 120 -12.81 -2.25 15.30
C ALA A 120 -13.12 -0.81 15.79
N ASP A 121 -14.25 -0.20 15.40
CA ASP A 121 -14.59 1.21 15.65
C ASP A 121 -13.49 2.19 15.17
N GLU A 122 -12.83 1.84 14.08
CA GLU A 122 -11.77 2.63 13.46
C GLU A 122 -12.24 3.44 12.25
N MET A 123 -13.46 3.22 11.79
CA MET A 123 -14.09 4.00 10.73
C MET A 123 -14.87 5.18 11.30
N LEU A 124 -14.72 6.35 10.68
CA LEU A 124 -15.45 7.58 11.00
C LEU A 124 -16.04 8.17 9.73
N VAL A 125 -17.25 8.73 9.82
CA VAL A 125 -17.88 9.41 8.69
C VAL A 125 -17.95 10.90 8.97
N LEU A 126 -17.48 11.71 8.00
CA LEU A 126 -17.66 13.16 8.00
C LEU A 126 -18.90 13.53 7.20
N GLU A 127 -19.72 14.41 7.73
CA GLU A 127 -20.92 14.90 7.04
C GLU A 127 -20.56 15.63 5.74
N SER A 128 -19.61 16.57 5.82
CA SER A 128 -19.05 17.29 4.68
C SER A 128 -17.62 17.72 4.97
N LEU A 129 -16.84 17.92 3.91
CA LEU A 129 -15.48 18.44 4.02
C LEU A 129 -15.28 19.49 2.92
N SER A 130 -15.31 20.75 3.28
CA SER A 130 -15.03 21.87 2.38
C SER A 130 -14.04 22.83 3.03
N LEU A 131 -13.02 23.24 2.29
CA LEU A 131 -12.03 24.22 2.74
C LEU A 131 -12.10 25.48 1.88
N ASP A 132 -12.22 26.64 2.51
CA ASP A 132 -12.18 27.93 1.81
C ASP A 132 -10.76 28.20 1.29
N GLU A 133 -9.75 27.92 2.12
CA GLU A 133 -8.34 28.16 1.84
C GLU A 133 -7.48 26.90 2.07
N ILE A 134 -6.32 26.89 1.42
CA ILE A 134 -5.32 25.81 1.62
C ILE A 134 -4.57 26.08 2.93
N LYS A 135 -4.95 25.40 4.00
CA LYS A 135 -4.31 25.52 5.34
C LYS A 135 -4.15 24.15 6.02
N THR A 136 -2.91 23.76 6.31
CA THR A 136 -2.60 22.52 7.05
C THR A 136 -3.13 22.56 8.47
N LYS A 137 -3.12 23.73 9.14
CA LYS A 137 -3.58 23.89 10.52
C LYS A 137 -5.05 23.51 10.70
N THR A 138 -5.90 23.83 9.73
CA THR A 138 -7.33 23.46 9.75
C THR A 138 -7.50 21.94 9.76
N MET A 139 -6.74 21.22 8.92
CA MET A 139 -6.79 19.77 8.87
C MET A 139 -6.20 19.11 10.12
N VAL A 140 -5.12 19.66 10.68
CA VAL A 140 -4.57 19.19 11.97
C VAL A 140 -5.60 19.33 13.09
N ASN A 141 -6.28 20.48 13.18
CA ASN A 141 -7.33 20.69 14.18
C ASN A 141 -8.49 19.71 14.02
N LEU A 142 -8.92 19.44 12.77
CA LEU A 142 -9.94 18.44 12.45
C LEU A 142 -9.54 17.04 12.94
N PHE A 143 -8.31 16.58 12.62
CA PHE A 143 -7.84 15.26 13.04
C PHE A 143 -7.71 15.15 14.57
N SER A 144 -7.23 16.19 15.23
CA SER A 144 -7.18 16.23 16.69
C SER A 144 -8.57 16.19 17.32
N ALA A 145 -9.55 16.90 16.76
CA ALA A 145 -10.94 16.87 17.22
C ALA A 145 -11.57 15.48 17.08
N LEU A 146 -11.22 14.74 16.01
CA LEU A 146 -11.65 13.36 15.77
C LEU A 146 -10.80 12.31 16.50
N LYS A 147 -9.81 12.72 17.32
CA LYS A 147 -8.84 11.85 18.01
C LYS A 147 -8.11 10.91 17.03
N ALA A 148 -7.74 11.44 15.89
CA ALA A 148 -7.07 10.74 14.80
C ALA A 148 -5.59 11.17 14.70
N ASP A 149 -4.81 10.95 15.78
CA ASP A 149 -3.44 11.49 15.95
C ASP A 149 -2.34 10.65 15.27
N LYS A 150 -2.70 9.49 14.71
CA LYS A 150 -1.75 8.55 14.12
C LYS A 150 -1.94 8.51 12.59
N LYS A 151 -1.95 7.30 12.02
CA LYS A 151 -2.14 7.11 10.58
C LYS A 151 -3.61 7.25 10.20
N VAL A 152 -3.89 8.20 9.33
CA VAL A 152 -5.24 8.51 8.84
C VAL A 152 -5.34 8.26 7.35
N LEU A 153 -6.36 7.54 6.92
CA LEU A 153 -6.76 7.45 5.53
C LEU A 153 -8.05 8.26 5.33
N LEU A 154 -7.95 9.38 4.63
CA LEU A 154 -9.09 10.24 4.30
C LEU A 154 -9.60 9.92 2.90
N VAL A 155 -10.87 9.54 2.79
CA VAL A 155 -11.51 9.19 1.50
C VAL A 155 -12.45 10.30 1.07
N LEU A 156 -12.22 10.79 -0.13
CA LEU A 156 -12.99 11.83 -0.78
C LEU A 156 -13.85 11.24 -1.91
N PRO A 157 -15.06 11.79 -2.14
CA PRO A 157 -15.88 11.39 -3.29
C PRO A 157 -15.24 11.82 -4.61
N GLU A 158 -14.74 13.06 -4.67
CA GLU A 158 -14.09 13.65 -5.83
C GLU A 158 -12.75 14.29 -5.45
N LYS A 159 -11.93 14.61 -6.47
CA LYS A 159 -10.64 15.26 -6.26
C LYS A 159 -10.82 16.72 -5.84
N ASP A 160 -10.57 17.00 -4.57
CA ASP A 160 -10.47 18.37 -4.04
C ASP A 160 -9.01 18.74 -3.83
N GLU A 161 -8.49 19.65 -4.65
CA GLU A 161 -7.10 20.09 -4.59
C GLU A 161 -6.80 20.84 -3.29
N LYS A 162 -7.75 21.59 -2.73
CA LYS A 162 -7.55 22.32 -1.48
C LYS A 162 -7.33 21.35 -0.31
N VAL A 163 -8.16 20.31 -0.23
CA VAL A 163 -8.03 19.27 0.80
C VAL A 163 -6.72 18.49 0.64
N ILE A 164 -6.39 18.07 -0.59
CA ILE A 164 -5.16 17.30 -0.87
C ILE A 164 -3.91 18.12 -0.51
N LEU A 165 -3.84 19.39 -0.91
CA LEU A 165 -2.70 20.25 -0.62
C LEU A 165 -2.59 20.58 0.87
N SER A 166 -3.72 20.69 1.59
CA SER A 166 -3.75 20.93 3.03
C SER A 166 -3.34 19.72 3.87
N THR A 167 -3.50 18.50 3.34
CA THR A 167 -3.23 17.25 4.08
C THR A 167 -1.89 16.62 3.75
N ARG A 168 -1.38 16.75 2.52
CA ARG A 168 -0.19 16.02 2.04
C ARG A 168 1.09 16.22 2.86
N ASN A 169 1.20 17.36 3.58
CA ASN A 169 2.37 17.68 4.43
C ASN A 169 2.24 17.12 5.85
N ILE A 170 1.09 16.56 6.22
CA ILE A 170 0.88 16.02 7.57
C ILE A 170 1.40 14.58 7.60
N PRO A 171 2.39 14.26 8.46
CA PRO A 171 2.93 12.91 8.55
C PRO A 171 1.84 11.92 8.98
N GLY A 172 1.79 10.75 8.34
CA GLY A 172 0.80 9.71 8.64
C GLY A 172 -0.56 9.89 7.99
N VAL A 173 -0.85 11.02 7.35
CA VAL A 173 -2.12 11.26 6.66
C VAL A 173 -1.99 10.94 5.17
N LYS A 174 -2.92 10.15 4.65
CA LYS A 174 -3.05 9.84 3.23
C LYS A 174 -4.46 10.16 2.74
N THR A 175 -4.58 10.81 1.60
CA THR A 175 -5.87 11.02 0.92
C THR A 175 -6.04 10.01 -0.20
N ALA A 176 -7.24 9.51 -0.39
CA ALA A 176 -7.61 8.61 -1.47
C ALA A 176 -8.98 8.97 -2.03
N LEU A 177 -9.22 8.59 -3.27
CA LEU A 177 -10.55 8.62 -3.87
C LEU A 177 -11.18 7.23 -3.79
N VAL A 178 -12.49 7.13 -3.87
CA VAL A 178 -13.24 5.87 -3.87
C VAL A 178 -12.67 4.87 -4.88
N ASN A 179 -12.34 5.32 -6.09
CA ASN A 179 -11.82 4.49 -7.17
C ASN A 179 -10.35 4.06 -7.01
N THR A 180 -9.58 4.71 -6.13
CA THR A 180 -8.15 4.44 -5.91
C THR A 180 -7.87 3.68 -4.62
N LEU A 181 -8.91 3.33 -3.87
CA LEU A 181 -8.80 2.59 -2.63
C LEU A 181 -8.16 1.21 -2.84
N ASN A 182 -7.28 0.85 -1.92
CA ASN A 182 -6.66 -0.46 -1.89
C ASN A 182 -6.64 -1.02 -0.46
N VAL A 183 -6.60 -2.35 -0.37
CA VAL A 183 -6.62 -3.08 0.92
C VAL A 183 -5.45 -2.69 1.82
N TYR A 184 -4.27 -2.46 1.24
CA TYR A 184 -3.07 -2.12 2.00
C TYR A 184 -3.23 -0.79 2.76
N ASP A 185 -3.71 0.26 2.09
CA ASP A 185 -3.90 1.57 2.73
C ASP A 185 -4.98 1.52 3.81
N ILE A 186 -6.09 0.78 3.58
CA ILE A 186 -7.17 0.61 4.56
C ILE A 186 -6.67 -0.11 5.81
N LEU A 187 -5.88 -1.17 5.67
CA LEU A 187 -5.36 -1.92 6.83
C LEU A 187 -4.20 -1.19 7.54
N ASN A 188 -3.43 -0.36 6.80
CA ASN A 188 -2.28 0.37 7.36
C ASN A 188 -2.66 1.64 8.12
N CYS A 189 -3.89 2.13 8.02
CA CYS A 189 -4.36 3.28 8.80
C CYS A 189 -4.92 2.87 10.16
N ASP A 190 -4.79 3.74 11.15
CA ASP A 190 -5.41 3.59 12.47
C ASP A 190 -6.84 4.15 12.47
N LYS A 191 -7.08 5.24 11.72
CA LYS A 191 -8.42 5.79 11.51
C LYS A 191 -8.73 5.92 10.03
N PHE A 192 -9.88 5.36 9.65
CA PHE A 192 -10.42 5.38 8.30
C PHE A 192 -11.56 6.41 8.24
N ILE A 193 -11.29 7.59 7.67
CA ILE A 193 -12.22 8.71 7.64
C ILE A 193 -12.80 8.80 6.23
N VAL A 194 -14.13 8.76 6.12
CA VAL A 194 -14.84 8.79 4.83
C VAL A 194 -15.85 9.93 4.84
N VAL A 195 -15.88 10.73 3.78
CA VAL A 195 -16.93 11.73 3.61
C VAL A 195 -18.26 11.02 3.26
N LYS A 196 -19.39 11.52 3.75
CA LYS A 196 -20.72 10.90 3.59
C LYS A 196 -21.06 10.58 2.13
N ASP A 197 -20.76 11.49 1.21
CA ASP A 197 -21.00 11.28 -0.22
C ASP A 197 -20.11 10.16 -0.78
N ALA A 198 -18.89 10.00 -0.25
CA ALA A 198 -18.00 8.92 -0.63
C ALA A 198 -18.51 7.55 -0.13
N VAL A 199 -19.24 7.48 1.00
CA VAL A 199 -19.87 6.23 1.46
C VAL A 199 -20.93 5.78 0.45
N ALA A 200 -21.79 6.66 -0.02
CA ALA A 200 -22.79 6.35 -1.04
C ALA A 200 -22.15 5.82 -2.33
N GLN A 201 -21.07 6.47 -2.78
CA GLN A 201 -20.31 6.00 -3.94
C GLN A 201 -19.62 4.65 -3.71
N LEU A 202 -19.10 4.39 -2.51
CA LEU A 202 -18.53 3.09 -2.15
C LEU A 202 -19.59 1.97 -2.24
N GLU A 203 -20.79 2.25 -1.77
CA GLU A 203 -21.90 1.29 -1.85
C GLU A 203 -22.32 0.99 -3.29
N GLU A 204 -22.30 1.99 -4.16
CA GLU A 204 -22.60 1.81 -5.58
C GLU A 204 -21.52 1.00 -6.31
N VAL A 205 -20.24 1.31 -6.09
CA VAL A 205 -19.10 0.67 -6.77
C VAL A 205 -18.88 -0.79 -6.33
N TYR A 206 -19.14 -1.10 -5.07
CA TYR A 206 -18.86 -2.43 -4.50
C TYR A 206 -20.11 -3.29 -4.23
N LYS A 207 -21.25 -2.88 -4.69
CA LYS A 207 -22.51 -3.61 -4.63
C LYS A 207 -22.53 -4.97 -5.35
#